data_5170c419f52019b5259d87df096e9e5b
#
_entry.id   5170c419f52019b5259d87df096e9e5b
#
_cell.length_a   1.000
_cell.length_b   1.000
_cell.length_c   1.000
_cell.angle_alpha   90.00
_cell.angle_beta   90.00
_cell.angle_gamma   90.00
#
_symmetry.space_group_name_H-M   'P 1'
#
loop_
_entity.id
_entity.type
_entity.pdbx_description
1 polymer ?
#
loop_
_entity_poly.entity_id
_entity_poly.type
_entity_poly.pdbx_seq_one_letter_code
_entity_poly.pdbx_strand_id
1 'polypeptide(L)'
;MEEKPTTQIHSTPSLSGRARGGASTIHYTLPEVVPYINWLYFFHAWGFPARFAAIAQIHGCDSCRTSWLTTFPVEERAKAAEAMQLHKEAMRMLGDLDRQGFKTHVRFGLFPCNSDGEDIIIIDELILMNDEKNGNHQFPIINQQSSIPNHQSSIINHQYPLSFLRQQSEPFLCLSDFIRPINTEGLSDRIGIFAACADEDIELLYAEGTPEADAYRHLLSQTLADRLAEAAIERAHQAIRKYYWGYAPDEDLTIADLHAERFQGIRPAVGYPSLPDQSLNFDLDRLIDFSAIGIRLTEHGAMLPHASVSGLMIAHPQSRYFAIGPIGEDQLLDYARRKHRTPDDLRPYLAANL
;
A
#
# COMPACT_ATOMS: atom_id res chain seq x y z
N MET A 1 -39.21 -23.82 9.24
CA MET A 1 -38.97 -22.76 8.23
C MET A 1 -37.72 -22.02 8.69
N GLU A 2 -36.62 -22.37 8.10
CA GLU A 2 -35.31 -21.70 8.38
C GLU A 2 -35.23 -20.46 7.50
N GLU A 3 -35.11 -19.30 8.13
CA GLU A 3 -34.84 -18.05 7.43
C GLU A 3 -33.37 -18.07 6.91
N LYS A 4 -33.20 -18.00 5.60
CA LYS A 4 -31.90 -17.79 4.96
C LYS A 4 -31.44 -16.40 5.32
N PRO A 5 -30.14 -16.22 5.67
CA PRO A 5 -29.55 -14.90 5.90
C PRO A 5 -29.58 -14.09 4.59
N THR A 6 -30.12 -12.89 4.69
CA THR A 6 -30.19 -11.90 3.61
C THR A 6 -28.77 -11.53 3.17
N THR A 7 -28.43 -11.85 1.95
CA THR A 7 -27.18 -11.47 1.31
C THR A 7 -27.11 -9.94 1.26
N GLN A 8 -26.23 -9.34 2.05
CA GLN A 8 -25.91 -7.92 1.92
C GLN A 8 -25.27 -7.72 0.54
N ILE A 9 -25.97 -7.01 -0.33
CA ILE A 9 -25.44 -6.52 -1.60
C ILE A 9 -24.39 -5.48 -1.25
N HIS A 10 -23.11 -5.86 -1.31
CA HIS A 10 -22.00 -4.91 -1.23
C HIS A 10 -22.09 -3.97 -2.44
N SER A 11 -22.57 -2.76 -2.21
CA SER A 11 -22.54 -1.71 -3.22
C SER A 11 -21.08 -1.47 -3.63
N THR A 12 -20.81 -1.54 -4.94
CA THR A 12 -19.52 -1.14 -5.51
C THR A 12 -19.25 0.30 -5.08
N PRO A 13 -18.06 0.62 -4.52
CA PRO A 13 -17.74 1.98 -4.12
C PRO A 13 -17.91 2.92 -5.31
N SER A 14 -18.55 4.07 -5.12
CA SER A 14 -18.70 5.07 -6.18
C SER A 14 -17.32 5.67 -6.46
N LEU A 15 -16.83 5.53 -7.69
CA LEU A 15 -15.62 6.20 -8.16
C LEU A 15 -15.89 7.69 -8.28
N SER A 16 -15.26 8.51 -7.47
CA SER A 16 -15.26 9.95 -7.66
C SER A 16 -14.15 10.31 -8.65
N GLY A 17 -14.55 10.59 -9.89
CA GLY A 17 -13.72 11.20 -10.92
C GLY A 17 -12.69 10.28 -11.58
N ARG A 18 -12.79 10.08 -12.89
CA ARG A 18 -11.63 9.74 -13.71
C ARG A 18 -10.74 10.97 -13.78
N ALA A 19 -9.67 10.98 -12.98
CA ALA A 19 -8.64 11.98 -13.10
C ALA A 19 -7.85 11.75 -14.42
N ARG A 20 -7.28 12.80 -14.94
CA ARG A 20 -6.33 12.75 -16.06
C ARG A 20 -5.20 11.79 -15.68
N GLY A 21 -5.01 10.70 -16.44
CA GLY A 21 -3.92 9.75 -16.21
C GLY A 21 -4.32 8.36 -15.72
N GLY A 22 -5.55 7.89 -15.91
CA GLY A 22 -5.94 6.49 -15.63
C GLY A 22 -6.03 6.11 -14.15
N ALA A 23 -5.63 6.97 -13.20
CA ALA A 23 -5.70 6.71 -11.78
C ALA A 23 -7.09 7.02 -11.20
N SER A 24 -7.55 6.17 -10.27
CA SER A 24 -8.85 6.25 -9.60
C SER A 24 -8.67 6.54 -8.11
N THR A 25 -9.63 7.28 -7.54
CA THR A 25 -9.67 7.57 -6.10
C THR A 25 -10.89 6.91 -5.46
N ILE A 26 -10.70 6.31 -4.29
CA ILE A 26 -11.75 5.75 -3.46
C ILE A 26 -11.66 6.41 -2.08
N HIS A 27 -12.79 6.83 -1.54
CA HIS A 27 -12.91 7.33 -0.18
C HIS A 27 -13.76 6.36 0.61
N TYR A 28 -13.26 5.91 1.76
CA TYR A 28 -14.00 5.01 2.64
C TYR A 28 -14.37 5.71 3.95
N THR A 29 -15.57 5.44 4.45
CA THR A 29 -15.95 5.70 5.83
C THR A 29 -15.24 4.72 6.76
N LEU A 30 -15.07 5.07 8.03
CA LEU A 30 -14.38 4.19 8.97
C LEU A 30 -15.09 2.83 9.17
N PRO A 31 -16.41 2.73 9.25
CA PRO A 31 -17.10 1.45 9.32
C PRO A 31 -16.81 0.49 8.16
N GLU A 32 -16.48 1.04 6.98
CA GLU A 32 -16.12 0.24 5.82
C GLU A 32 -14.73 -0.39 5.91
N VAL A 33 -13.79 0.22 6.62
CA VAL A 33 -12.40 -0.23 6.70
C VAL A 33 -12.02 -0.85 8.04
N VAL A 34 -12.71 -0.48 9.13
CA VAL A 34 -12.46 -1.04 10.47
C VAL A 34 -12.44 -2.58 10.50
N PRO A 35 -13.32 -3.31 9.77
CA PRO A 35 -13.24 -4.77 9.70
C PRO A 35 -11.91 -5.31 9.14
N TYR A 36 -11.20 -4.52 8.33
CA TYR A 36 -9.93 -4.88 7.70
C TYR A 36 -8.71 -4.51 8.55
N ILE A 37 -8.89 -3.92 9.73
CA ILE A 37 -7.77 -3.62 10.64
C ILE A 37 -7.09 -4.92 11.07
N ASN A 38 -5.81 -5.04 10.80
CA ASN A 38 -5.00 -6.12 11.36
C ASN A 38 -4.58 -5.77 12.80
N TRP A 39 -5.37 -6.22 13.76
CA TRP A 39 -5.16 -5.96 15.19
C TRP A 39 -3.85 -6.52 15.74
N LEU A 40 -3.23 -7.50 15.06
CA LEU A 40 -1.92 -8.01 15.45
C LEU A 40 -0.87 -6.90 15.44
N TYR A 41 -0.81 -6.10 14.37
CA TYR A 41 0.14 -4.99 14.26
C TYR A 41 -0.20 -3.83 15.19
N PHE A 42 -1.50 -3.58 15.46
CA PHE A 42 -1.91 -2.63 16.50
C PHE A 42 -1.34 -3.01 17.87
N PHE A 43 -1.57 -4.25 18.31
CA PHE A 43 -1.07 -4.71 19.58
C PHE A 43 0.45 -4.78 19.65
N HIS A 44 1.11 -5.14 18.56
CA HIS A 44 2.57 -5.12 18.47
C HIS A 44 3.15 -3.71 18.67
N ALA A 45 2.55 -2.67 18.09
CA ALA A 45 2.96 -1.29 18.28
C ALA A 45 2.89 -0.85 19.76
N TRP A 46 1.95 -1.42 20.53
CA TRP A 46 1.79 -1.20 21.98
C TRP A 46 2.59 -2.18 22.85
N GLY A 47 3.49 -2.97 22.29
CA GLY A 47 4.34 -3.91 23.02
C GLY A 47 3.61 -5.13 23.57
N PHE A 48 2.46 -5.48 23.01
CA PHE A 48 1.73 -6.69 23.38
C PHE A 48 2.09 -7.88 22.49
N PRO A 49 2.20 -9.08 23.04
CA PRO A 49 2.34 -10.32 22.29
C PRO A 49 1.16 -10.55 21.32
N ALA A 50 1.46 -11.14 20.14
CA ALA A 50 0.50 -11.40 19.07
C ALA A 50 -0.77 -12.14 19.52
N ARG A 51 -0.66 -13.06 20.50
CA ARG A 51 -1.80 -13.83 21.03
C ARG A 51 -2.93 -12.98 21.63
N PHE A 52 -2.62 -11.75 22.08
CA PHE A 52 -3.65 -10.86 22.62
C PHE A 52 -4.52 -10.21 21.53
N ALA A 53 -4.09 -10.22 20.28
CA ALA A 53 -4.89 -9.71 19.17
C ALA A 53 -6.21 -10.49 18.98
N ALA A 54 -6.29 -11.72 19.46
CA ALA A 54 -7.52 -12.53 19.44
C ALA A 54 -8.71 -11.85 20.14
N ILE A 55 -8.49 -10.87 21.04
CA ILE A 55 -9.58 -10.10 21.68
C ILE A 55 -10.46 -9.40 20.63
N ALA A 56 -9.91 -8.99 19.51
CA ALA A 56 -10.65 -8.33 18.44
C ALA A 56 -11.72 -9.23 17.79
N GLN A 57 -11.59 -10.56 17.93
CA GLN A 57 -12.52 -11.55 17.41
C GLN A 57 -13.57 -11.99 18.44
N ILE A 58 -13.44 -11.51 19.70
CA ILE A 58 -14.31 -11.92 20.79
C ILE A 58 -15.57 -11.03 20.80
N HIS A 59 -16.71 -11.67 20.94
CA HIS A 59 -17.97 -10.94 21.08
C HIS A 59 -17.91 -9.99 22.29
N GLY A 60 -18.40 -8.76 22.11
CA GLY A 60 -18.25 -7.67 23.06
C GLY A 60 -18.97 -7.79 24.41
N CYS A 61 -19.66 -8.92 24.72
CA CYS A 61 -20.34 -9.12 25.98
C CYS A 61 -19.34 -9.48 27.12
N ASP A 62 -19.72 -9.16 28.36
CA ASP A 62 -18.86 -9.37 29.53
C ASP A 62 -18.54 -10.86 29.77
N SER A 63 -19.48 -11.76 29.49
CA SER A 63 -19.26 -13.20 29.61
C SER A 63 -18.17 -13.70 28.67
N CYS A 64 -18.23 -13.29 27.38
CA CYS A 64 -17.19 -13.68 26.40
C CYS A 64 -15.83 -13.11 26.76
N ARG A 65 -15.77 -11.86 27.21
CA ARG A 65 -14.53 -11.21 27.67
C ARG A 65 -13.93 -11.90 28.89
N THR A 66 -14.76 -12.24 29.90
CA THR A 66 -14.33 -12.99 31.07
C THR A 66 -13.82 -14.37 30.66
N SER A 67 -14.55 -15.07 29.80
CA SER A 67 -14.13 -16.36 29.27
C SER A 67 -12.77 -16.28 28.59
N TRP A 68 -12.56 -15.27 27.74
CA TRP A 68 -11.28 -15.05 27.07
C TRP A 68 -10.14 -14.83 28.06
N LEU A 69 -10.32 -14.01 29.10
CA LEU A 69 -9.33 -13.80 30.15
C LEU A 69 -8.95 -15.09 30.86
N THR A 70 -9.89 -16.00 31.07
CA THR A 70 -9.61 -17.28 31.75
C THR A 70 -8.81 -18.26 30.89
N THR A 71 -8.69 -18.03 29.58
CA THR A 71 -7.83 -18.85 28.70
C THR A 71 -6.34 -18.63 28.96
N PHE A 72 -5.97 -17.53 29.64
CA PHE A 72 -4.58 -17.22 29.93
C PHE A 72 -4.15 -17.75 31.34
N PRO A 73 -2.86 -18.12 31.49
CA PRO A 73 -2.27 -18.39 32.77
C PRO A 73 -2.48 -17.22 33.76
N VAL A 74 -2.54 -17.51 35.05
CA VAL A 74 -2.87 -16.51 36.07
C VAL A 74 -1.92 -15.30 36.00
N GLU A 75 -0.64 -15.56 35.79
CA GLU A 75 0.42 -14.55 35.64
C GLU A 75 0.28 -13.63 34.45
N GLU A 76 -0.42 -14.07 33.41
CA GLU A 76 -0.65 -13.28 32.18
C GLU A 76 -1.98 -12.53 32.15
N ARG A 77 -2.92 -12.88 33.05
CA ARG A 77 -4.29 -12.32 33.03
C ARG A 77 -4.32 -10.82 33.22
N ALA A 78 -3.42 -10.25 34.01
CA ALA A 78 -3.33 -8.80 34.16
C ALA A 78 -2.99 -8.13 32.83
N LYS A 79 -1.98 -8.64 32.12
CA LYS A 79 -1.57 -8.12 30.82
C LYS A 79 -2.64 -8.34 29.74
N ALA A 80 -3.35 -9.47 29.78
CA ALA A 80 -4.49 -9.71 28.91
C ALA A 80 -5.65 -8.73 29.17
N ALA A 81 -5.90 -8.38 30.43
CA ALA A 81 -6.90 -7.37 30.81
C ALA A 81 -6.51 -5.97 30.31
N GLU A 82 -5.24 -5.59 30.37
CA GLU A 82 -4.72 -4.34 29.80
C GLU A 82 -4.94 -4.31 28.28
N ALA A 83 -4.59 -5.39 27.56
CA ALA A 83 -4.82 -5.50 26.12
C ALA A 83 -6.32 -5.38 25.77
N MET A 84 -7.19 -6.02 26.54
CA MET A 84 -8.64 -5.91 26.37
C MET A 84 -9.13 -4.48 26.60
N GLN A 85 -8.61 -3.77 27.59
CA GLN A 85 -8.96 -2.38 27.86
C GLN A 85 -8.47 -1.47 26.71
N LEU A 86 -7.24 -1.65 26.25
CA LEU A 86 -6.70 -0.92 25.11
C LEU A 86 -7.56 -1.12 23.86
N HIS A 87 -7.97 -2.34 23.53
CA HIS A 87 -8.86 -2.61 22.41
C HIS A 87 -10.22 -1.90 22.58
N LYS A 88 -10.78 -1.90 23.78
CA LYS A 88 -12.04 -1.21 24.07
C LYS A 88 -11.94 0.30 23.86
N GLU A 89 -10.81 0.90 24.25
CA GLU A 89 -10.53 2.33 24.05
C GLU A 89 -10.31 2.65 22.58
N ALA A 90 -9.56 1.81 21.85
CA ALA A 90 -9.38 1.91 20.42
C ALA A 90 -10.73 1.87 19.66
N MET A 91 -11.59 0.90 19.97
CA MET A 91 -12.91 0.80 19.35
C MET A 91 -13.81 2.00 19.68
N ARG A 92 -13.70 2.57 20.89
CA ARG A 92 -14.43 3.79 21.24
C ARG A 92 -13.91 4.97 20.44
N MET A 93 -12.59 5.14 20.35
CA MET A 93 -11.98 6.21 19.55
C MET A 93 -12.36 6.10 18.07
N LEU A 94 -12.32 4.90 17.47
CA LEU A 94 -12.79 4.69 16.09
C LEU A 94 -14.25 5.11 15.90
N GLY A 95 -15.12 4.83 16.87
CA GLY A 95 -16.52 5.28 16.86
C GLY A 95 -16.66 6.82 17.00
N ASP A 96 -15.77 7.46 17.75
CA ASP A 96 -15.73 8.92 17.89
C ASP A 96 -15.24 9.57 16.59
N LEU A 97 -14.21 9.03 15.97
CA LEU A 97 -13.68 9.48 14.68
C LEU A 97 -14.73 9.36 13.57
N ASP A 98 -15.45 8.23 13.52
CA ASP A 98 -16.52 8.03 12.54
C ASP A 98 -17.66 9.06 12.71
N ARG A 99 -18.08 9.35 13.95
CA ARG A 99 -19.07 10.40 14.23
C ARG A 99 -18.63 11.81 13.85
N GLN A 100 -17.34 12.07 13.85
CA GLN A 100 -16.74 13.32 13.38
C GLN A 100 -16.63 13.38 11.84
N GLY A 101 -16.86 12.26 11.16
CA GLY A 101 -16.86 12.17 9.70
C GLY A 101 -15.49 11.93 9.07
N PHE A 102 -14.49 11.52 9.86
CA PHE A 102 -13.17 11.15 9.33
C PHE A 102 -13.24 9.97 8.36
N LYS A 103 -12.33 9.98 7.40
CA LYS A 103 -12.27 9.01 6.30
C LYS A 103 -10.86 8.48 6.07
N THR A 104 -10.80 7.48 5.22
CA THR A 104 -9.58 7.02 4.59
C THR A 104 -9.68 7.16 3.08
N HIS A 105 -8.54 7.32 2.43
CA HIS A 105 -8.44 7.60 1.02
C HIS A 105 -7.48 6.63 0.36
N VAL A 106 -7.84 6.14 -0.82
CA VAL A 106 -6.99 5.28 -1.65
C VAL A 106 -6.94 5.84 -3.05
N ARG A 107 -5.73 6.01 -3.56
CA ARG A 107 -5.44 6.34 -4.94
C ARG A 107 -4.77 5.15 -5.59
N PHE A 108 -5.21 4.73 -6.79
CA PHE A 108 -4.58 3.65 -7.51
C PHE A 108 -4.69 3.82 -9.02
N GLY A 109 -3.72 3.24 -9.73
CA GLY A 109 -3.71 3.16 -11.18
C GLY A 109 -3.30 1.76 -11.63
N LEU A 110 -3.82 1.32 -12.78
CA LEU A 110 -3.47 0.05 -13.43
C LEU A 110 -2.85 0.37 -14.79
N PHE A 111 -1.57 0.04 -14.94
CA PHE A 111 -0.77 0.44 -16.10
C PHE A 111 -0.35 -0.77 -16.92
N PRO A 112 -0.42 -0.71 -18.26
CA PRO A 112 0.28 -1.66 -19.11
C PRO A 112 1.78 -1.56 -18.87
N CYS A 113 2.46 -2.71 -18.79
CA CYS A 113 3.91 -2.75 -18.56
C CYS A 113 4.53 -4.03 -19.11
N ASN A 114 5.87 -4.03 -19.19
CA ASN A 114 6.68 -5.22 -19.41
C ASN A 114 7.97 -5.11 -18.60
N SER A 115 8.61 -6.21 -18.27
CA SER A 115 9.92 -6.18 -17.62
C SER A 115 11.06 -6.19 -18.64
N ASP A 116 12.15 -5.47 -18.30
CA ASP A 116 13.43 -5.46 -19.01
C ASP A 116 14.56 -5.53 -17.97
N GLY A 117 15.10 -6.72 -17.76
CA GLY A 117 16.03 -6.97 -16.65
C GLY A 117 15.39 -6.71 -15.29
N GLU A 118 16.01 -5.86 -14.48
CA GLU A 118 15.49 -5.44 -13.18
C GLU A 118 14.55 -4.22 -13.25
N ASP A 119 14.22 -3.76 -14.45
CA ASP A 119 13.31 -2.64 -14.65
C ASP A 119 11.90 -3.14 -15.06
N ILE A 120 10.88 -2.40 -14.65
CA ILE A 120 9.52 -2.54 -15.18
C ILE A 120 9.22 -1.29 -16.00
N ILE A 121 8.99 -1.48 -17.28
CA ILE A 121 8.72 -0.40 -18.22
C ILE A 121 7.21 -0.18 -18.30
N ILE A 122 6.75 0.91 -17.71
CA ILE A 122 5.34 1.33 -17.79
C ILE A 122 5.10 1.99 -19.13
N ILE A 123 4.00 1.60 -19.77
CA ILE A 123 3.56 2.13 -21.07
C ILE A 123 2.36 3.03 -20.79
N ASP A 124 2.51 4.35 -20.89
CA ASP A 124 1.41 5.29 -20.68
C ASP A 124 1.39 6.34 -21.79
N GLU A 125 0.23 6.43 -22.44
CA GLU A 125 -0.02 7.44 -23.47
C GLU A 125 -0.28 8.85 -22.90
N LEU A 126 -0.44 8.98 -21.59
CA LEU A 126 -0.93 10.19 -20.91
C LEU A 126 0.13 10.96 -20.11
N ILE A 127 1.31 10.40 -19.85
CA ILE A 127 2.40 11.06 -19.11
C ILE A 127 2.86 12.35 -19.80
N LEU A 128 2.78 12.44 -21.13
CA LEU A 128 3.18 13.62 -21.91
C LEU A 128 2.46 14.92 -21.57
N MET A 129 1.19 14.87 -21.20
CA MET A 129 0.41 16.10 -21.03
C MET A 129 0.74 16.85 -19.74
N ASN A 130 1.45 16.21 -18.80
CA ASN A 130 1.83 16.82 -17.51
C ASN A 130 3.22 17.48 -17.56
N ASP A 131 4.16 16.98 -18.38
CA ASP A 131 5.53 17.54 -18.46
C ASP A 131 5.57 18.90 -19.19
N GLU A 132 4.66 19.17 -20.11
CA GLU A 132 4.57 20.48 -20.79
C GLU A 132 4.15 21.64 -19.85
N LYS A 133 3.54 21.33 -18.70
CA LYS A 133 3.07 22.35 -17.73
C LYS A 133 4.05 22.65 -16.61
N ASN A 134 5.00 21.76 -16.29
CA ASN A 134 5.91 21.85 -15.16
C ASN A 134 7.38 22.03 -15.56
N GLY A 135 7.67 22.70 -16.59
CA GLY A 135 8.90 23.26 -17.16
C GLY A 135 10.30 23.07 -16.52
N ASN A 136 10.59 22.02 -15.75
CA ASN A 136 11.92 21.81 -15.20
C ASN A 136 12.15 20.39 -14.68
N HIS A 137 12.20 19.37 -15.54
CA HIS A 137 13.01 18.15 -15.30
C HIS A 137 13.09 17.35 -16.61
N GLN A 138 14.28 17.36 -17.23
CA GLN A 138 14.57 16.53 -18.39
C GLN A 138 14.67 15.07 -17.95
N PHE A 139 13.71 14.24 -18.37
CA PHE A 139 13.86 12.80 -18.33
C PHE A 139 14.46 12.30 -19.63
N PRO A 140 15.34 11.27 -19.58
CA PRO A 140 15.80 10.64 -20.80
C PRO A 140 14.63 9.91 -21.46
N ILE A 141 14.13 10.45 -22.54
CA ILE A 141 13.21 9.76 -23.47
C ILE A 141 14.06 8.72 -24.20
N ILE A 142 13.84 7.44 -23.93
CA ILE A 142 14.48 6.37 -24.68
C ILE A 142 13.74 6.25 -26.03
N ASN A 143 14.20 7.00 -27.01
CA ASN A 143 13.79 6.82 -28.40
C ASN A 143 14.45 5.55 -28.97
N GLN A 144 13.81 4.39 -28.80
CA GLN A 144 14.16 3.24 -29.62
C GLN A 144 13.52 3.40 -31.00
N GLN A 145 14.28 3.83 -31.98
CA GLN A 145 13.94 3.68 -33.38
C GLN A 145 13.96 2.19 -33.74
N SER A 146 12.84 1.50 -33.58
CA SER A 146 12.63 0.21 -34.24
C SER A 146 12.27 0.47 -35.68
N SER A 147 13.15 0.03 -36.58
CA SER A 147 12.92 0.00 -38.02
C SER A 147 11.83 -1.01 -38.38
N ILE A 148 10.58 -0.60 -38.41
CA ILE A 148 9.47 -1.32 -39.04
C ILE A 148 8.88 -0.37 -40.11
N PRO A 149 8.83 -0.78 -41.41
CA PRO A 149 8.31 0.10 -42.47
C PRO A 149 6.78 0.09 -42.49
N ASN A 150 6.21 1.30 -42.49
CA ASN A 150 4.87 1.69 -42.95
C ASN A 150 3.62 1.05 -42.36
N HIS A 151 2.95 1.71 -41.38
CA HIS A 151 1.68 2.41 -41.65
C HIS A 151 1.36 3.40 -40.51
N GLN A 152 1.05 4.63 -40.91
CA GLN A 152 0.55 5.79 -40.22
C GLN A 152 -0.15 5.56 -38.88
N SER A 153 0.55 5.88 -37.82
CA SER A 153 0.18 6.80 -36.71
C SER A 153 1.39 6.85 -35.77
N SER A 154 2.00 8.00 -35.67
CA SER A 154 3.07 8.26 -34.70
C SER A 154 2.45 8.30 -33.27
N ILE A 155 2.07 7.15 -32.74
CA ILE A 155 1.87 6.99 -31.30
C ILE A 155 3.27 6.96 -30.71
N ILE A 156 3.70 8.07 -30.16
CA ILE A 156 4.91 8.11 -29.35
C ILE A 156 4.54 7.40 -28.05
N ASN A 157 4.84 6.10 -27.95
CA ASN A 157 4.68 5.33 -26.71
C ASN A 157 5.68 5.88 -25.71
N HIS A 158 5.17 6.60 -24.69
CA HIS A 158 5.98 7.05 -23.58
C HIS A 158 6.21 5.87 -22.65
N GLN A 159 7.46 5.54 -22.46
CA GLN A 159 7.93 4.49 -21.56
C GLN A 159 8.52 5.12 -20.31
N TYR A 160 8.00 4.73 -19.16
CA TYR A 160 8.51 5.16 -17.87
C TYR A 160 9.14 3.96 -17.14
N PRO A 161 10.47 3.91 -16.99
CA PRO A 161 11.12 2.82 -16.28
C PRO A 161 11.00 2.99 -14.76
N LEU A 162 10.55 1.94 -14.08
CA LEU A 162 10.68 1.77 -12.65
C LEU A 162 11.80 0.75 -12.40
N SER A 163 12.89 1.17 -11.79
CA SER A 163 14.05 0.33 -11.50
C SER A 163 13.94 -0.33 -10.14
N PHE A 164 14.33 -1.61 -10.06
CA PHE A 164 14.28 -2.41 -8.83
C PHE A 164 15.64 -3.02 -8.50
N LEU A 165 15.77 -3.48 -7.25
CA LEU A 165 16.91 -4.21 -6.76
C LEU A 165 16.64 -5.72 -6.86
N ARG A 166 17.70 -6.51 -7.01
CA ARG A 166 17.67 -7.97 -7.02
C ARG A 166 18.35 -8.51 -5.77
N GLN A 167 17.80 -9.58 -5.19
CA GLN A 167 18.47 -10.34 -4.13
C GLN A 167 19.86 -10.78 -4.56
N GLN A 168 20.84 -10.70 -3.64
CA GLN A 168 22.21 -11.15 -3.87
C GLN A 168 22.47 -12.57 -3.34
N SER A 169 21.41 -13.23 -2.87
CA SER A 169 21.41 -14.63 -2.42
C SER A 169 20.24 -15.40 -3.06
N GLU A 170 20.35 -16.72 -3.11
CA GLU A 170 19.26 -17.55 -3.61
C GLU A 170 17.93 -17.24 -2.87
N PRO A 171 16.82 -17.14 -3.61
CA PRO A 171 16.63 -17.48 -5.03
C PRO A 171 16.84 -16.32 -6.02
N PHE A 172 17.57 -15.27 -5.67
CA PHE A 172 17.92 -14.12 -6.53
C PHE A 172 16.73 -13.40 -7.15
N LEU A 173 15.65 -13.22 -6.39
CA LEU A 173 14.42 -12.61 -6.88
C LEU A 173 14.56 -11.10 -7.06
N CYS A 174 13.88 -10.61 -8.09
CA CYS A 174 13.53 -9.21 -8.30
C CYS A 174 12.00 -9.09 -8.52
N LEU A 175 11.40 -7.96 -8.20
CA LEU A 175 9.96 -7.74 -8.45
C LEU A 175 9.64 -7.79 -9.95
N SER A 176 10.58 -7.41 -10.82
CA SER A 176 10.45 -7.50 -12.28
C SER A 176 10.30 -8.93 -12.79
N ASP A 177 10.76 -9.94 -12.05
CA ASP A 177 10.63 -11.37 -12.44
C ASP A 177 9.16 -11.83 -12.49
N PHE A 178 8.26 -11.10 -11.82
CA PHE A 178 6.83 -11.39 -11.79
C PHE A 178 6.02 -10.61 -12.84
N ILE A 179 6.69 -9.92 -13.74
CA ILE A 179 6.11 -9.17 -14.86
C ILE A 179 6.59 -9.79 -16.17
N ARG A 180 5.73 -9.88 -17.15
CA ARG A 180 6.04 -10.44 -18.46
C ARG A 180 7.18 -9.69 -19.15
N PRO A 181 8.21 -10.37 -19.67
CA PRO A 181 9.31 -9.71 -20.39
C PRO A 181 8.86 -9.00 -21.68
N ILE A 182 9.58 -7.96 -22.04
CA ILE A 182 9.27 -7.09 -23.22
C ILE A 182 9.27 -7.83 -24.56
N ASN A 183 10.00 -8.95 -24.68
CA ASN A 183 10.17 -9.71 -25.92
C ASN A 183 9.07 -10.77 -26.16
N THR A 184 7.99 -10.77 -25.39
CA THR A 184 6.94 -11.76 -25.48
C THR A 184 5.85 -11.31 -26.44
N GLU A 185 6.01 -11.56 -27.76
CA GLU A 185 5.01 -11.44 -28.85
C GLU A 185 3.97 -10.33 -28.71
N GLY A 186 4.40 -9.09 -28.39
CA GLY A 186 3.53 -7.91 -28.36
C GLY A 186 2.45 -7.89 -27.28
N LEU A 187 2.46 -8.83 -26.33
CA LEU A 187 1.53 -8.85 -25.22
C LEU A 187 2.10 -8.07 -24.03
N SER A 188 1.45 -6.98 -23.62
CA SER A 188 1.75 -6.30 -22.37
C SER A 188 1.13 -7.01 -21.17
N ASP A 189 1.85 -6.95 -20.05
CA ASP A 189 1.34 -7.26 -18.73
C ASP A 189 0.70 -6.01 -18.10
N ARG A 190 0.34 -6.10 -16.83
CA ARG A 190 -0.14 -4.95 -16.07
C ARG A 190 0.50 -4.91 -14.68
N ILE A 191 0.70 -3.70 -14.18
CA ILE A 191 1.08 -3.42 -12.81
C ILE A 191 0.10 -2.44 -12.18
N GLY A 192 -0.23 -2.66 -10.91
CA GLY A 192 -0.95 -1.70 -10.12
C GLY A 192 0.01 -0.83 -9.32
N ILE A 193 -0.32 0.45 -9.19
CA ILE A 193 0.35 1.41 -8.32
C ILE A 193 -0.70 1.95 -7.35
N PHE A 194 -0.35 2.12 -6.08
CA PHE A 194 -1.27 2.64 -5.09
C PHE A 194 -0.62 3.59 -4.10
N ALA A 195 -1.45 4.45 -3.52
CA ALA A 195 -1.20 5.18 -2.29
C ALA A 195 -2.49 5.19 -1.45
N ALA A 196 -2.37 5.14 -0.14
CA ALA A 196 -3.50 5.24 0.78
C ALA A 196 -3.10 6.05 2.01
N CYS A 197 -4.07 6.76 2.60
CA CYS A 197 -3.87 7.52 3.84
C CYS A 197 -5.17 7.55 4.66
N ALA A 198 -5.02 7.87 5.95
CA ALA A 198 -6.10 8.40 6.77
C ALA A 198 -6.11 9.93 6.71
N ASP A 199 -7.23 10.57 7.06
CA ASP A 199 -7.29 12.03 7.18
C ASP A 199 -6.19 12.55 8.12
N GLU A 200 -5.43 13.57 7.67
CA GLU A 200 -4.28 14.15 8.40
C GLU A 200 -4.67 14.62 9.81
N ASP A 201 -5.86 15.18 9.97
CA ASP A 201 -6.33 15.71 11.25
C ASP A 201 -6.44 14.64 12.36
N ILE A 202 -6.53 13.34 12.01
CA ILE A 202 -6.53 12.25 13.00
C ILE A 202 -5.19 12.20 13.75
N GLU A 203 -4.07 12.44 13.04
CA GLU A 203 -2.73 12.45 13.65
C GLU A 203 -2.50 13.65 14.57
N LEU A 204 -3.24 14.75 14.35
CA LEU A 204 -3.12 15.98 15.11
C LEU A 204 -4.01 16.02 16.36
N LEU A 205 -4.94 15.05 16.49
CA LEU A 205 -5.82 14.98 17.66
C LEU A 205 -5.02 14.77 18.95
N TYR A 206 -5.40 15.50 19.98
CA TYR A 206 -4.80 15.43 21.33
C TYR A 206 -3.31 15.77 21.37
N ALA A 207 -2.74 16.37 20.33
CA ALA A 207 -1.34 16.79 20.29
C ALA A 207 -1.02 17.86 21.35
N GLU A 208 0.24 17.93 21.75
CA GLU A 208 0.72 18.97 22.67
C GLU A 208 0.42 20.38 22.09
N GLY A 209 -0.09 21.27 22.94
CA GLY A 209 -0.50 22.63 22.54
C GLY A 209 -1.95 22.74 22.05
N THR A 210 -2.70 21.65 21.96
CA THR A 210 -4.14 21.69 21.69
C THR A 210 -4.93 21.81 23.01
N PRO A 211 -6.18 22.33 23.00
CA PRO A 211 -7.01 22.40 24.22
C PRO A 211 -7.30 21.02 24.84
N GLU A 212 -7.32 19.97 24.03
CA GLU A 212 -7.60 18.58 24.41
C GLU A 212 -6.32 17.72 24.51
N ALA A 213 -5.14 18.35 24.73
CA ALA A 213 -3.86 17.65 24.76
C ALA A 213 -3.85 16.49 25.77
N ASP A 214 -3.54 15.29 25.28
CA ASP A 214 -3.46 14.04 26.04
C ASP A 214 -2.49 13.09 25.32
N ALA A 215 -1.30 12.89 25.87
CA ALA A 215 -0.24 12.12 25.25
C ALA A 215 -0.64 10.66 24.95
N TYR A 216 -1.42 10.03 25.83
CA TYR A 216 -1.89 8.66 25.60
C TYR A 216 -2.91 8.61 24.44
N ARG A 217 -3.90 9.51 24.44
CA ARG A 217 -4.90 9.57 23.37
C ARG A 217 -4.29 10.00 22.04
N HIS A 218 -3.28 10.86 22.08
CA HIS A 218 -2.53 11.25 20.89
C HIS A 218 -1.81 10.04 20.27
N LEU A 219 -1.06 9.27 21.09
CA LEU A 219 -0.41 8.04 20.61
C LEU A 219 -1.43 7.02 20.09
N LEU A 220 -2.59 6.91 20.74
CA LEU A 220 -3.66 6.02 20.31
C LEU A 220 -4.24 6.46 18.95
N SER A 221 -4.51 7.76 18.76
CA SER A 221 -5.03 8.28 17.49
C SER A 221 -4.03 8.06 16.33
N GLN A 222 -2.74 8.33 16.55
CA GLN A 222 -1.69 8.08 15.56
C GLN A 222 -1.60 6.58 15.20
N THR A 223 -1.55 5.71 16.20
CA THR A 223 -1.51 4.25 15.94
C THR A 223 -2.75 3.79 15.16
N LEU A 224 -3.92 4.33 15.48
CA LEU A 224 -5.15 3.99 14.75
C LEU A 224 -5.15 4.55 13.33
N ALA A 225 -4.65 5.76 13.12
CA ALA A 225 -4.52 6.34 11.77
C ALA A 225 -3.67 5.44 10.87
N ASP A 226 -2.50 4.96 11.34
CA ASP A 226 -1.66 4.00 10.61
C ASP A 226 -2.43 2.73 10.25
N ARG A 227 -3.17 2.17 11.22
CA ARG A 227 -3.94 0.94 10.96
C ARG A 227 -5.10 1.17 10.02
N LEU A 228 -5.70 2.35 10.02
CA LEU A 228 -6.77 2.73 9.09
C LEU A 228 -6.24 2.87 7.65
N ALA A 229 -5.09 3.47 7.44
CA ALA A 229 -4.46 3.57 6.12
C ALA A 229 -4.16 2.18 5.54
N GLU A 230 -3.59 1.27 6.35
CA GLU A 230 -3.33 -0.12 5.95
C GLU A 230 -4.64 -0.90 5.69
N ALA A 231 -5.66 -0.72 6.52
CA ALA A 231 -6.97 -1.36 6.33
C ALA A 231 -7.67 -0.86 5.07
N ALA A 232 -7.51 0.42 4.73
CA ALA A 232 -8.09 1.01 3.52
C ALA A 232 -7.51 0.38 2.26
N ILE A 233 -6.18 0.22 2.18
CA ILE A 233 -5.57 -0.43 1.03
C ILE A 233 -5.84 -1.94 1.01
N GLU A 234 -5.98 -2.61 2.15
CA GLU A 234 -6.38 -4.03 2.20
C GLU A 234 -7.75 -4.22 1.54
N ARG A 235 -8.75 -3.43 1.95
CA ARG A 235 -10.08 -3.41 1.36
C ARG A 235 -10.04 -3.05 -0.13
N ALA A 236 -9.30 -2.01 -0.50
CA ALA A 236 -9.19 -1.58 -1.89
C ALA A 236 -8.53 -2.66 -2.76
N HIS A 237 -7.48 -3.32 -2.27
CA HIS A 237 -6.80 -4.38 -3.00
C HIS A 237 -7.74 -5.57 -3.26
N GLN A 238 -8.58 -5.96 -2.32
CA GLN A 238 -9.62 -6.97 -2.57
C GLN A 238 -10.56 -6.53 -3.70
N ALA A 239 -11.04 -5.29 -3.68
CA ALA A 239 -11.90 -4.75 -4.73
C ALA A 239 -11.17 -4.66 -6.08
N ILE A 240 -9.88 -4.32 -6.08
CA ILE A 240 -9.04 -4.25 -7.28
C ILE A 240 -8.89 -5.64 -7.89
N ARG A 241 -8.57 -6.67 -7.11
CA ARG A 241 -8.46 -8.05 -7.60
C ARG A 241 -9.75 -8.56 -8.22
N LYS A 242 -10.88 -8.27 -7.57
CA LYS A 242 -12.19 -8.80 -8.00
C LYS A 242 -12.82 -8.02 -9.13
N TYR A 243 -12.74 -6.69 -9.13
CA TYR A 243 -13.59 -5.84 -9.97
C TYR A 243 -12.82 -4.90 -10.89
N TYR A 244 -11.80 -4.19 -10.41
CA TYR A 244 -11.12 -3.17 -11.21
C TYR A 244 -10.07 -3.76 -12.15
N TRP A 245 -9.23 -4.63 -11.65
CA TRP A 245 -8.29 -5.43 -12.45
C TRP A 245 -8.97 -6.71 -12.94
N GLY A 246 -9.70 -7.38 -12.06
CA GLY A 246 -10.57 -8.51 -12.40
C GLY A 246 -9.82 -9.82 -12.67
N TYR A 247 -8.62 -10.01 -12.11
CA TYR A 247 -7.90 -11.27 -12.28
C TYR A 247 -8.32 -12.37 -11.29
N ALA A 248 -9.07 -12.02 -10.26
CA ALA A 248 -9.62 -12.95 -9.29
C ALA A 248 -11.12 -12.66 -9.00
N PRO A 249 -12.00 -12.68 -10.02
CA PRO A 249 -13.41 -12.26 -9.88
C PRO A 249 -14.19 -13.16 -8.91
N ASP A 250 -13.84 -14.43 -8.83
CA ASP A 250 -14.52 -15.45 -8.01
C ASP A 250 -13.88 -15.61 -6.61
N GLU A 251 -12.95 -14.70 -6.22
CA GLU A 251 -12.30 -14.75 -4.91
C GLU A 251 -13.34 -14.68 -3.78
N ASP A 252 -13.34 -15.67 -2.90
CA ASP A 252 -14.17 -15.75 -1.70
C ASP A 252 -13.30 -15.98 -0.47
N LEU A 253 -12.63 -14.91 -0.03
CA LEU A 253 -11.69 -14.92 1.09
C LEU A 253 -12.28 -14.17 2.28
N THR A 254 -12.11 -14.77 3.45
CA THR A 254 -12.42 -14.11 4.73
C THR A 254 -11.38 -13.03 5.05
N ILE A 255 -11.68 -12.13 5.97
CA ILE A 255 -10.70 -11.15 6.48
C ILE A 255 -9.45 -11.84 7.04
N ALA A 256 -9.61 -12.98 7.71
CA ALA A 256 -8.48 -13.77 8.20
C ALA A 256 -7.61 -14.32 7.06
N ASP A 257 -8.21 -14.71 5.95
CA ASP A 257 -7.48 -15.15 4.76
C ASP A 257 -6.73 -13.99 4.10
N LEU A 258 -7.34 -12.79 4.07
CA LEU A 258 -6.68 -11.58 3.56
C LEU A 258 -5.46 -11.22 4.41
N HIS A 259 -5.60 -11.22 5.74
CA HIS A 259 -4.47 -10.96 6.65
C HIS A 259 -3.39 -12.06 6.59
N ALA A 260 -3.74 -13.27 6.16
CA ALA A 260 -2.81 -14.37 5.92
C ALA A 260 -2.26 -14.39 4.47
N GLU A 261 -2.55 -13.34 3.68
CA GLU A 261 -2.08 -13.18 2.29
C GLU A 261 -2.42 -14.37 1.37
N ARG A 262 -3.60 -14.99 1.56
CA ARG A 262 -4.04 -16.15 0.77
C ARG A 262 -4.61 -15.79 -0.61
N PHE A 263 -4.55 -14.54 -0.99
CA PHE A 263 -4.95 -14.07 -2.32
C PHE A 263 -3.85 -14.29 -3.36
N GLN A 264 -4.23 -14.32 -4.63
CA GLN A 264 -3.28 -14.32 -5.74
C GLN A 264 -2.60 -12.95 -5.86
N GLY A 265 -1.28 -12.96 -6.11
CA GLY A 265 -0.50 -11.73 -6.27
C GLY A 265 0.10 -11.24 -4.97
N ILE A 266 0.78 -10.09 -5.04
CA ILE A 266 1.39 -9.40 -3.90
C ILE A 266 1.14 -7.89 -3.98
N ARG A 267 1.25 -7.23 -2.83
CA ARG A 267 1.16 -5.77 -2.70
C ARG A 267 2.37 -5.24 -1.91
N PRO A 268 3.58 -5.23 -2.52
CA PRO A 268 4.77 -4.70 -1.86
C PRO A 268 4.64 -3.19 -1.66
N ALA A 269 4.86 -2.74 -0.42
CA ALA A 269 4.88 -1.33 -0.07
C ALA A 269 6.31 -0.77 -0.08
N VAL A 270 6.44 0.52 -0.44
CA VAL A 270 7.71 1.26 -0.42
C VAL A 270 8.25 1.36 1.00
N GLY A 271 9.55 1.13 1.18
CA GLY A 271 10.22 1.09 2.48
C GLY A 271 10.20 -0.28 3.17
N TYR A 272 9.48 -1.27 2.61
CA TYR A 272 9.46 -2.64 3.12
C TYR A 272 10.54 -3.52 2.47
N PRO A 273 10.88 -4.68 3.04
CA PRO A 273 12.05 -5.48 2.63
C PRO A 273 12.14 -5.86 1.15
N SER A 274 11.01 -6.01 0.45
CA SER A 274 11.00 -6.31 -0.99
C SER A 274 11.05 -5.07 -1.88
N LEU A 275 10.82 -3.87 -1.31
CA LEU A 275 10.81 -2.59 -2.02
C LEU A 275 11.43 -1.48 -1.14
N PRO A 276 12.72 -1.61 -0.76
CA PRO A 276 13.32 -0.80 0.31
C PRO A 276 13.58 0.66 -0.07
N ASP A 277 13.73 0.98 -1.35
CA ASP A 277 14.06 2.33 -1.82
C ASP A 277 12.89 3.31 -1.67
N GLN A 278 12.94 4.17 -0.65
CA GLN A 278 11.93 5.20 -0.43
C GLN A 278 11.89 6.27 -1.53
N SER A 279 12.94 6.42 -2.34
CA SER A 279 12.93 7.37 -3.45
C SER A 279 11.92 6.99 -4.55
N LEU A 280 11.44 5.74 -4.56
CA LEU A 280 10.36 5.31 -5.45
C LEU A 280 9.05 6.07 -5.23
N ASN A 281 8.82 6.63 -4.05
CA ASN A 281 7.64 7.45 -3.80
C ASN A 281 7.52 8.62 -4.78
N PHE A 282 8.64 9.22 -5.20
CA PHE A 282 8.62 10.28 -6.21
C PHE A 282 8.19 9.78 -7.59
N ASP A 283 8.59 8.55 -7.93
CA ASP A 283 8.22 7.92 -9.19
C ASP A 283 6.73 7.54 -9.19
N LEU A 284 6.24 6.97 -8.09
CA LEU A 284 4.84 6.58 -7.93
C LEU A 284 3.91 7.79 -7.87
N ASP A 285 4.31 8.87 -7.20
CA ASP A 285 3.56 10.12 -7.13
C ASP A 285 3.34 10.74 -8.51
N ARG A 286 4.36 10.74 -9.37
CA ARG A 286 4.23 11.20 -10.76
C ARG A 286 3.19 10.41 -11.55
N LEU A 287 3.09 9.10 -11.30
CA LEU A 287 2.22 8.21 -12.05
C LEU A 287 0.76 8.30 -11.59
N ILE A 288 0.50 8.53 -10.30
CA ILE A 288 -0.87 8.50 -9.80
C ILE A 288 -1.31 9.77 -9.04
N ASP A 289 -0.44 10.76 -8.86
CA ASP A 289 -0.73 12.03 -8.18
C ASP A 289 -1.23 11.82 -6.74
N PHE A 290 -0.31 11.68 -5.81
CA PHE A 290 -0.59 11.48 -4.37
C PHE A 290 -1.36 12.66 -3.76
N SER A 291 -1.17 13.87 -4.30
CA SER A 291 -1.84 15.06 -3.80
C SER A 291 -3.37 15.00 -3.95
N ALA A 292 -3.87 14.18 -4.89
CA ALA A 292 -5.30 13.96 -5.08
C ALA A 292 -6.01 13.31 -3.88
N ILE A 293 -5.25 12.76 -2.93
CA ILE A 293 -5.75 12.22 -1.65
C ILE A 293 -5.09 12.89 -0.44
N GLY A 294 -4.46 14.05 -0.64
CA GLY A 294 -3.87 14.85 0.44
C GLY A 294 -2.46 14.42 0.86
N ILE A 295 -1.84 13.43 0.23
CA ILE A 295 -0.47 13.03 0.54
C ILE A 295 0.52 14.01 -0.09
N ARG A 296 1.51 14.43 0.69
CA ARG A 296 2.65 15.24 0.28
C ARG A 296 3.94 14.47 0.57
N LEU A 297 4.95 14.63 -0.29
CA LEU A 297 6.27 14.04 -0.08
C LEU A 297 7.22 15.08 0.53
N THR A 298 8.01 14.64 1.50
CA THR A 298 9.16 15.41 1.98
C THR A 298 10.31 15.35 0.97
N GLU A 299 11.36 16.15 1.16
CA GLU A 299 12.58 16.12 0.34
C GLU A 299 13.26 14.74 0.31
N HIS A 300 13.00 13.93 1.33
CA HIS A 300 13.53 12.56 1.45
C HIS A 300 12.51 11.46 1.09
N GLY A 301 11.41 11.80 0.41
CA GLY A 301 10.43 10.84 -0.06
C GLY A 301 9.54 10.23 1.03
N ALA A 302 9.58 10.74 2.27
CA ALA A 302 8.61 10.35 3.29
C ALA A 302 7.25 11.00 3.00
N MET A 303 6.17 10.28 3.30
CA MET A 303 4.81 10.75 3.09
C MET A 303 4.29 11.52 4.31
N LEU A 304 3.48 12.54 4.05
CA LEU A 304 2.68 13.28 5.02
C LEU A 304 1.23 13.30 4.54
N PRO A 305 0.23 12.92 5.37
CA PRO A 305 0.36 12.48 6.77
C PRO A 305 1.22 11.23 6.92
N HIS A 306 1.75 10.98 8.15
CA HIS A 306 2.56 9.78 8.41
C HIS A 306 1.75 8.49 8.24
N ALA A 307 0.46 8.51 8.60
CA ALA A 307 -0.49 7.44 8.35
C ALA A 307 -0.80 7.32 6.85
N SER A 308 0.24 7.02 6.08
CA SER A 308 0.19 6.81 4.62
C SER A 308 1.00 5.59 4.23
N VAL A 309 0.57 4.92 3.18
CA VAL A 309 1.26 3.79 2.58
C VAL A 309 1.17 3.88 1.07
N SER A 310 2.25 3.52 0.37
CA SER A 310 2.30 3.48 -1.09
C SER A 310 3.03 2.23 -1.57
N GLY A 311 2.84 1.85 -2.82
CA GLY A 311 3.52 0.69 -3.36
C GLY A 311 2.95 0.20 -4.68
N LEU A 312 3.22 -1.06 -4.95
CA LEU A 312 2.88 -1.75 -6.18
C LEU A 312 1.88 -2.89 -5.90
N MET A 313 1.16 -3.29 -6.93
CA MET A 313 0.34 -4.50 -6.96
C MET A 313 0.75 -5.35 -8.16
N ILE A 314 1.07 -6.61 -7.93
CA ILE A 314 1.53 -7.56 -8.94
C ILE A 314 0.59 -8.78 -8.89
N ALA A 315 -0.02 -9.12 -10.02
CA ALA A 315 -1.06 -10.14 -10.12
C ALA A 315 -0.53 -11.55 -10.38
N HIS A 316 0.78 -11.72 -10.60
CA HIS A 316 1.36 -13.01 -10.99
C HIS A 316 1.10 -14.10 -9.93
N PRO A 317 0.60 -15.28 -10.30
CA PRO A 317 0.19 -16.31 -9.33
C PRO A 317 1.34 -16.90 -8.50
N GLN A 318 2.58 -16.80 -8.97
CA GLN A 318 3.78 -17.25 -8.26
C GLN A 318 4.52 -16.11 -7.54
N SER A 319 3.99 -14.87 -7.59
CA SER A 319 4.60 -13.78 -6.86
C SER A 319 4.52 -14.03 -5.36
N ARG A 320 5.57 -13.62 -4.66
CA ARG A 320 5.70 -13.78 -3.21
C ARG A 320 6.53 -12.66 -2.64
N TYR A 321 6.33 -12.36 -1.37
CA TYR A 321 7.17 -11.42 -0.65
C TYR A 321 8.56 -12.04 -0.39
N PHE A 322 9.58 -11.20 -0.45
CA PHE A 322 10.97 -11.55 -0.17
C PHE A 322 11.69 -10.31 0.37
N ALA A 323 12.82 -10.51 1.03
CA ALA A 323 13.68 -9.41 1.42
C ALA A 323 14.82 -9.28 0.41
N ILE A 324 15.11 -8.05 -0.05
CA ILE A 324 16.29 -7.78 -0.88
C ILE A 324 17.55 -8.16 -0.11
N GLY A 325 17.61 -7.85 1.19
CA GLY A 325 18.79 -8.08 2.01
C GLY A 325 19.94 -7.12 1.68
N PRO A 326 21.19 -7.44 2.09
CA PRO A 326 22.35 -6.63 1.79
C PRO A 326 22.66 -6.57 0.29
N ILE A 327 23.03 -5.39 -0.21
CA ILE A 327 23.49 -5.17 -1.59
C ILE A 327 24.95 -4.75 -1.60
N GLY A 328 25.68 -5.15 -2.66
CA GLY A 328 27.04 -4.74 -2.89
C GLY A 328 27.16 -3.38 -3.61
N GLU A 329 28.34 -2.81 -3.62
CA GLU A 329 28.65 -1.57 -4.30
C GLU A 329 28.39 -1.64 -5.82
N ASP A 330 28.63 -2.80 -6.42
CA ASP A 330 28.37 -3.08 -7.83
C ASP A 330 26.88 -2.97 -8.17
N GLN A 331 26.00 -3.51 -7.32
CA GLN A 331 24.56 -3.38 -7.50
C GLN A 331 24.09 -1.94 -7.27
N LEU A 332 24.63 -1.24 -6.27
CA LEU A 332 24.31 0.15 -6.04
C LEU A 332 24.69 1.03 -7.25
N LEU A 333 25.86 0.80 -7.83
CA LEU A 333 26.33 1.52 -9.03
C LEU A 333 25.40 1.25 -10.23
N ASP A 334 25.03 -0.01 -10.47
CA ASP A 334 24.10 -0.35 -11.56
C ASP A 334 22.71 0.25 -11.33
N TYR A 335 22.19 0.15 -10.12
CA TYR A 335 20.90 0.72 -9.75
C TYR A 335 20.87 2.24 -9.91
N ALA A 336 21.92 2.94 -9.47
CA ALA A 336 22.06 4.38 -9.63
C ALA A 336 22.10 4.78 -11.11
N ARG A 337 22.84 4.03 -11.94
CA ARG A 337 22.88 4.24 -13.39
C ARG A 337 21.49 4.10 -14.04
N ARG A 338 20.72 3.06 -13.67
CA ARG A 338 19.36 2.84 -14.21
C ARG A 338 18.39 3.92 -13.76
N LYS A 339 18.51 4.43 -12.52
CA LYS A 339 17.72 5.55 -12.00
C LYS A 339 18.22 6.93 -12.44
N HIS A 340 19.28 7.02 -13.24
CA HIS A 340 19.92 8.28 -13.66
C HIS A 340 20.27 9.20 -12.47
N ARG A 341 20.76 8.59 -11.38
CA ARG A 341 21.22 9.26 -10.15
C ARG A 341 22.68 8.88 -9.85
N THR A 342 23.28 9.60 -8.92
CA THR A 342 24.57 9.17 -8.38
C THR A 342 24.36 8.13 -7.26
N PRO A 343 25.34 7.25 -7.00
CA PRO A 343 25.27 6.33 -5.85
C PRO A 343 25.09 7.06 -4.52
N ASP A 344 25.72 8.21 -4.35
CA ASP A 344 25.62 9.01 -3.12
C ASP A 344 24.21 9.59 -2.90
N ASP A 345 23.48 9.89 -3.98
CA ASP A 345 22.08 10.32 -3.89
C ASP A 345 21.15 9.20 -3.40
N LEU A 346 21.52 7.93 -3.64
CA LEU A 346 20.69 6.76 -3.30
C LEU A 346 21.05 6.13 -1.96
N ARG A 347 22.29 6.30 -1.47
CA ARG A 347 22.74 5.74 -0.18
C ARG A 347 21.81 6.05 0.99
N PRO A 348 21.27 7.28 1.16
CA PRO A 348 20.35 7.57 2.26
C PRO A 348 19.06 6.73 2.23
N TYR A 349 18.56 6.39 1.03
CA TYR A 349 17.32 5.61 0.85
C TYR A 349 17.51 4.11 1.02
N LEU A 350 18.76 3.63 0.95
CA LEU A 350 19.14 2.22 1.00
C LEU A 350 20.02 1.88 2.21
N ALA A 351 20.11 2.77 3.19
CA ALA A 351 21.02 2.62 4.33
C ALA A 351 20.83 1.31 5.13
N ALA A 352 19.63 0.75 5.12
CA ALA A 352 19.34 -0.53 5.76
C ALA A 352 19.84 -1.76 4.97
N ASN A 353 20.25 -1.57 3.70
CA ASN A 353 20.68 -2.62 2.79
C ASN A 353 22.18 -2.54 2.44
N LEU A 354 22.83 -1.46 2.84
CA LEU A 354 24.28 -1.18 2.64
C LEU A 354 25.09 -1.49 3.95
#